data_2593a10d81d900d6d2f715939cfda9f8
#
_entry.id   2593a10d81d900d6d2f715939cfda9f8
#
_cell.length_a   1.000
_cell.length_b   1.000
_cell.length_c   1.000
_cell.angle_alpha   90.00
_cell.angle_beta   90.00
_cell.angle_gamma   90.00
#
_symmetry.space_group_name_H-M   'P 1'
#
loop_
_entity.id
_entity.type
_entity.pdbx_description
1 polymer ?
#
loop_
_entity_poly.entity_id
_entity_poly.type
_entity_poly.pdbx_seq_one_letter_code
_entity_poly.pdbx_strand_id
1 'polypeptide(L)'
;MSRPSLRRSSIAILTISIIASAIVSNTFAKAGPQGALSARVIRQVRHELVTLPYYGVFDWLQFEVRPDNTVVLLGQVVKPTKSDAETRVKDVDGVSKVVNEIEVLPLSPRDDRLRRALYRKLYGNDSPLFRYAVQAIPSIHIIVKNGHATLKGVVANKGDAQLAYIRARGVPGLFDVKNELQIESEMPQ
;
A
#
# COMPACT_ATOMS: atom_id res chain seq x y z
N MET A 1 -44.02 -8.26 -64.54
CA MET A 1 -43.17 -8.65 -63.39
C MET A 1 -42.63 -7.40 -62.78
N SER A 2 -43.33 -6.86 -61.77
CA SER A 2 -43.06 -5.56 -61.17
C SER A 2 -42.36 -5.74 -59.79
N ARG A 3 -41.18 -5.12 -59.57
CA ARG A 3 -40.50 -5.10 -58.32
C ARG A 3 -40.99 -3.88 -57.47
N PRO A 4 -41.35 -4.05 -56.21
CA PRO A 4 -41.66 -2.91 -55.35
C PRO A 4 -40.42 -2.26 -54.80
N SER A 5 -40.38 -0.94 -54.90
CA SER A 5 -39.37 -0.05 -54.34
C SER A 5 -39.54 0.11 -52.82
N LEU A 6 -38.52 -0.25 -52.05
CA LEU A 6 -38.45 0.02 -50.61
C LEU A 6 -38.09 1.49 -50.36
N ARG A 7 -39.04 2.27 -49.81
CA ARG A 7 -38.84 3.63 -49.31
C ARG A 7 -37.99 3.56 -48.03
N ARG A 8 -36.82 4.18 -48.06
CA ARG A 8 -36.02 4.45 -46.89
C ARG A 8 -36.60 5.66 -46.14
N SER A 9 -37.21 5.43 -44.98
CA SER A 9 -37.59 6.48 -44.05
C SER A 9 -36.36 6.93 -43.26
N SER A 10 -35.92 8.16 -43.50
CA SER A 10 -34.88 8.82 -42.72
C SER A 10 -35.50 9.27 -41.40
N ILE A 11 -35.14 8.60 -40.31
CA ILE A 11 -35.45 9.06 -38.94
C ILE A 11 -34.34 10.01 -38.54
N ALA A 12 -34.66 11.29 -38.49
CA ALA A 12 -33.78 12.32 -37.92
C ALA A 12 -33.78 12.18 -36.38
N ILE A 13 -32.67 11.70 -35.83
CA ILE A 13 -32.44 11.68 -34.36
C ILE A 13 -31.93 13.02 -33.97
N LEU A 14 -32.80 13.82 -33.31
CA LEU A 14 -32.48 15.10 -32.70
C LEU A 14 -31.76 14.81 -31.35
N THR A 15 -30.43 14.90 -31.34
CA THR A 15 -29.67 14.80 -30.10
C THR A 15 -29.71 16.14 -29.37
N ILE A 16 -30.51 16.20 -28.31
CA ILE A 16 -30.50 17.32 -27.37
C ILE A 16 -29.31 17.10 -26.43
N SER A 17 -28.20 17.82 -26.66
CA SER A 17 -27.08 17.90 -25.73
C SER A 17 -27.46 18.79 -24.54
N ILE A 18 -27.83 18.18 -23.42
CA ILE A 18 -27.94 18.87 -22.14
C ILE A 18 -26.52 18.94 -21.57
N ILE A 19 -25.88 20.10 -21.72
CA ILE A 19 -24.65 20.44 -20.99
C ILE A 19 -25.08 20.76 -19.56
N ALA A 20 -25.06 19.76 -18.68
CA ALA A 20 -25.15 19.97 -17.26
C ALA A 20 -23.78 20.50 -16.77
N SER A 21 -23.65 21.82 -16.64
CA SER A 21 -22.55 22.46 -15.92
C SER A 21 -22.65 22.07 -14.45
N ALA A 22 -21.96 20.99 -14.06
CA ALA A 22 -21.77 20.66 -12.67
C ALA A 22 -20.82 21.72 -12.07
N ILE A 23 -21.39 22.71 -11.39
CA ILE A 23 -20.65 23.58 -10.49
C ILE A 23 -20.17 22.66 -9.36
N VAL A 24 -18.90 22.23 -9.42
CA VAL A 24 -18.24 21.57 -8.29
C VAL A 24 -18.03 22.66 -7.23
N SER A 25 -19.03 22.83 -6.39
CA SER A 25 -18.86 23.59 -5.15
C SER A 25 -17.93 22.76 -4.27
N ASN A 26 -16.67 23.19 -4.13
CA ASN A 26 -15.76 22.71 -3.08
C ASN A 26 -16.31 23.16 -1.72
N THR A 27 -17.35 22.51 -1.26
CA THR A 27 -17.73 22.57 0.14
C THR A 27 -16.70 21.72 0.89
N PHE A 28 -15.81 22.38 1.62
CA PHE A 28 -15.09 21.76 2.73
C PHE A 28 -16.16 21.26 3.71
N ALA A 29 -16.68 20.09 3.47
CA ALA A 29 -17.59 19.43 4.38
C ALA A 29 -16.80 19.15 5.66
N LYS A 30 -17.04 19.92 6.71
CA LYS A 30 -16.59 19.62 8.07
C LYS A 30 -17.00 18.18 8.34
N ALA A 31 -16.00 17.30 8.50
CA ALA A 31 -16.24 15.88 8.70
C ALA A 31 -17.29 15.70 9.80
N GLY A 32 -18.40 15.05 9.47
CA GLY A 32 -19.44 14.75 10.45
C GLY A 32 -18.88 13.85 11.56
N PRO A 33 -19.64 13.62 12.66
CA PRO A 33 -19.18 12.81 13.80
C PRO A 33 -18.63 11.44 13.41
N GLN A 34 -19.19 10.80 12.39
CA GLN A 34 -18.69 9.51 11.84
C GLN A 34 -17.34 9.65 11.13
N GLY A 35 -17.12 10.73 10.36
CA GLY A 35 -15.84 10.99 9.72
C GLY A 35 -14.73 11.28 10.73
N ALA A 36 -15.05 11.98 11.82
CA ALA A 36 -14.12 12.24 12.91
C ALA A 36 -13.76 10.95 13.68
N LEU A 37 -14.72 10.06 13.90
CA LEU A 37 -14.50 8.75 14.54
C LEU A 37 -13.58 7.88 13.67
N SER A 38 -13.88 7.76 12.37
CA SER A 38 -13.05 7.00 11.43
C SER A 38 -11.61 7.51 11.38
N ALA A 39 -11.41 8.84 11.35
CA ALA A 39 -10.07 9.44 11.36
C ALA A 39 -9.31 9.16 12.66
N ARG A 40 -10.01 9.12 13.81
CA ARG A 40 -9.41 8.74 15.10
C ARG A 40 -8.98 7.27 15.09
N VAL A 41 -9.86 6.37 14.67
CA VAL A 41 -9.60 4.93 14.55
C VAL A 41 -8.39 4.69 13.65
N ILE A 42 -8.34 5.32 12.47
CA ILE A 42 -7.22 5.20 11.53
C ILE A 42 -5.90 5.59 12.19
N ARG A 43 -5.85 6.71 12.91
CA ARG A 43 -4.62 7.15 13.59
C ARG A 43 -4.19 6.19 14.69
N GLN A 44 -5.14 5.68 15.48
CA GLN A 44 -4.85 4.80 16.61
C GLN A 44 -4.43 3.41 16.13
N VAL A 45 -5.11 2.84 15.13
CA VAL A 45 -4.70 1.57 14.49
C VAL A 45 -3.30 1.69 13.91
N ARG A 46 -3.00 2.78 13.19
CA ARG A 46 -1.65 3.03 12.66
C ARG A 46 -0.60 3.06 13.79
N HIS A 47 -0.88 3.76 14.86
CA HIS A 47 0.01 3.84 16.03
C HIS A 47 0.29 2.46 16.62
N GLU A 48 -0.74 1.66 16.85
CA GLU A 48 -0.60 0.30 17.38
C GLU A 48 0.24 -0.61 16.48
N LEU A 49 0.05 -0.51 15.15
CA LEU A 49 0.80 -1.33 14.21
C LEU A 49 2.28 -0.94 14.10
N VAL A 50 2.62 0.35 14.09
CA VAL A 50 4.02 0.79 13.98
C VAL A 50 4.80 0.64 15.28
N THR A 51 4.12 0.51 16.42
CA THR A 51 4.72 0.28 17.74
C THR A 51 4.75 -1.19 18.14
N LEU A 52 4.37 -2.10 17.25
CA LEU A 52 4.44 -3.54 17.52
C LEU A 52 5.88 -3.98 17.82
N PRO A 53 6.08 -4.80 18.86
CA PRO A 53 7.36 -5.46 19.09
C PRO A 53 7.76 -6.25 17.83
N TYR A 54 9.01 -6.15 17.44
CA TYR A 54 9.56 -6.88 16.28
C TYR A 54 9.10 -6.42 14.89
N TYR A 55 8.23 -5.41 14.77
CA TYR A 55 7.97 -4.80 13.47
C TYR A 55 9.22 -4.09 12.96
N GLY A 56 9.64 -4.41 11.76
CA GLY A 56 10.91 -3.90 11.24
C GLY A 56 10.96 -3.81 9.72
N VAL A 57 12.15 -3.58 9.21
CA VAL A 57 12.42 -3.39 7.77
C VAL A 57 12.04 -4.60 6.89
N PHE A 58 11.95 -5.79 7.46
CA PHE A 58 11.60 -7.02 6.75
C PHE A 58 10.12 -7.39 6.86
N ASP A 59 9.33 -6.52 7.47
CA ASP A 59 7.89 -6.65 7.62
C ASP A 59 7.19 -5.55 6.84
N TRP A 60 5.97 -5.82 6.39
CA TRP A 60 5.10 -4.83 5.78
C TRP A 60 3.68 -5.02 6.28
N LEU A 61 3.14 -4.03 6.97
CA LEU A 61 1.77 -4.04 7.47
C LEU A 61 0.95 -2.94 6.83
N GLN A 62 -0.26 -3.27 6.47
CA GLN A 62 -1.29 -2.38 5.95
C GLN A 62 -2.60 -2.66 6.65
N PHE A 63 -3.50 -1.70 6.63
CA PHE A 63 -4.86 -1.89 7.12
C PHE A 63 -5.86 -1.07 6.32
N GLU A 64 -7.09 -1.54 6.33
CA GLU A 64 -8.25 -0.87 5.78
C GLU A 64 -9.32 -0.76 6.87
N VAL A 65 -9.94 0.41 7.01
CA VAL A 65 -11.08 0.62 7.92
C VAL A 65 -12.33 0.71 7.08
N ARG A 66 -13.23 -0.24 7.24
CA ARG A 66 -14.52 -0.27 6.55
C ARG A 66 -15.54 0.67 7.22
N PRO A 67 -16.64 1.03 6.53
CA PRO A 67 -17.68 1.93 7.08
C PRO A 67 -18.34 1.43 8.38
N ASP A 68 -18.36 0.11 8.62
CA ASP A 68 -18.86 -0.53 9.83
C ASP A 68 -17.83 -0.60 10.96
N ASN A 69 -16.70 0.11 10.82
CA ASN A 69 -15.54 0.05 11.72
C ASN A 69 -14.88 -1.33 11.81
N THR A 70 -15.10 -2.21 10.85
CA THR A 70 -14.28 -3.42 10.68
C THR A 70 -12.90 -3.01 10.18
N VAL A 71 -11.85 -3.45 10.88
CA VAL A 71 -10.46 -3.25 10.45
C VAL A 71 -9.95 -4.53 9.80
N VAL A 72 -9.52 -4.44 8.54
CA VAL A 72 -8.85 -5.54 7.84
C VAL A 72 -7.36 -5.30 7.91
N LEU A 73 -6.64 -6.24 8.52
CA LEU A 73 -5.17 -6.21 8.60
C LEU A 73 -4.59 -7.04 7.47
N LEU A 74 -3.65 -6.46 6.75
CA LEU A 74 -3.01 -7.04 5.57
C LEU A 74 -1.50 -6.91 5.69
N GLY A 75 -0.77 -7.70 4.91
CA GLY A 75 0.67 -7.56 4.79
C GLY A 75 1.44 -8.85 5.00
N GLN A 76 2.74 -8.71 5.21
CA GLN A 76 3.68 -9.83 5.29
C GLN A 76 4.68 -9.58 6.41
N VAL A 77 4.87 -10.56 7.28
CA VAL A 77 5.77 -10.47 8.43
C VAL A 77 6.69 -11.68 8.52
N VAL A 78 7.90 -11.47 9.02
CA VAL A 78 8.89 -12.56 9.19
C VAL A 78 8.66 -13.31 10.50
N LYS A 79 8.20 -12.61 11.52
CA LYS A 79 7.92 -13.18 12.85
C LYS A 79 6.42 -13.32 13.07
N PRO A 80 5.96 -14.13 14.05
CA PRO A 80 4.55 -14.32 14.33
C PRO A 80 3.91 -13.09 15.01
N THR A 81 4.17 -11.90 14.45
CA THR A 81 3.59 -10.62 14.88
C THR A 81 2.10 -10.52 14.53
N LYS A 82 1.59 -11.50 13.78
CA LYS A 82 0.19 -11.55 13.33
C LYS A 82 -0.81 -11.52 14.49
N SER A 83 -0.58 -12.31 15.52
CA SER A 83 -1.45 -12.38 16.70
C SER A 83 -1.40 -11.08 17.52
N ASP A 84 -0.21 -10.52 17.67
CA ASP A 84 -0.01 -9.28 18.44
C ASP A 84 -0.68 -8.09 17.75
N ALA A 85 -0.59 -8.01 16.42
CA ALA A 85 -1.27 -7.00 15.62
C ALA A 85 -2.79 -7.08 15.81
N GLU A 86 -3.36 -8.28 15.74
CA GLU A 86 -4.79 -8.49 15.93
C GLU A 86 -5.25 -8.08 17.32
N THR A 87 -4.53 -8.51 18.36
CA THR A 87 -4.87 -8.19 19.76
C THR A 87 -4.86 -6.70 20.00
N ARG A 88 -3.78 -6.02 19.62
CA ARG A 88 -3.67 -4.56 19.81
C ARG A 88 -4.73 -3.77 19.06
N VAL A 89 -5.05 -4.17 17.83
CA VAL A 89 -6.08 -3.48 17.05
C VAL A 89 -7.49 -3.74 17.58
N LYS A 90 -7.75 -4.91 18.16
CA LYS A 90 -9.04 -5.19 18.84
C LYS A 90 -9.29 -4.27 20.04
N ASP A 91 -8.22 -3.85 20.72
CA ASP A 91 -8.30 -3.00 21.91
C ASP A 91 -8.46 -1.49 21.55
N VAL A 92 -8.46 -1.14 20.26
CA VAL A 92 -8.67 0.23 19.81
C VAL A 92 -10.14 0.64 19.92
N ASP A 93 -10.40 1.71 20.67
CA ASP A 93 -11.74 2.27 20.82
C ASP A 93 -12.36 2.63 19.46
N GLY A 94 -13.55 2.07 19.22
CA GLY A 94 -14.32 2.31 17.98
C GLY A 94 -14.09 1.27 16.90
N VAL A 95 -13.21 0.27 17.10
CA VAL A 95 -13.10 -0.90 16.24
C VAL A 95 -14.21 -1.91 16.60
N SER A 96 -15.03 -2.27 15.61
CA SER A 96 -16.13 -3.23 15.80
C SER A 96 -15.68 -4.67 15.61
N LYS A 97 -14.77 -4.90 14.65
CA LYS A 97 -14.27 -6.21 14.29
C LYS A 97 -12.89 -6.11 13.64
N VAL A 98 -12.05 -7.11 13.85
CA VAL A 98 -10.76 -7.25 13.15
C VAL A 98 -10.80 -8.50 12.26
N VAL A 99 -10.43 -8.34 11.00
CA VAL A 99 -10.18 -9.41 10.04
C VAL A 99 -8.68 -9.44 9.77
N ASN A 100 -8.02 -10.53 10.15
CA ASN A 100 -6.57 -10.60 10.08
C ASN A 100 -6.10 -11.48 8.93
N GLU A 101 -5.69 -10.84 7.83
CA GLU A 101 -5.17 -11.44 6.60
C GLU A 101 -3.64 -11.27 6.48
N ILE A 102 -2.94 -10.98 7.59
CA ILE A 102 -1.48 -10.90 7.58
C ILE A 102 -0.89 -12.29 7.27
N GLU A 103 0.02 -12.34 6.30
CA GLU A 103 0.79 -13.52 5.96
C GLU A 103 2.06 -13.58 6.82
N VAL A 104 2.27 -14.69 7.51
CA VAL A 104 3.58 -14.99 8.12
C VAL A 104 4.44 -15.68 7.07
N LEU A 105 5.58 -15.06 6.73
CA LEU A 105 6.50 -15.57 5.71
C LEU A 105 7.14 -16.87 6.18
N PRO A 106 7.38 -17.84 5.26
CA PRO A 106 8.03 -19.09 5.60
C PRO A 106 9.43 -18.88 6.19
N LEU A 107 9.80 -19.69 7.16
CA LEU A 107 11.16 -19.74 7.66
C LEU A 107 12.08 -20.27 6.55
N SER A 108 13.02 -19.46 6.10
CA SER A 108 13.94 -19.80 5.02
C SER A 108 15.32 -19.17 5.27
N PRO A 109 16.33 -19.98 5.61
CA PRO A 109 17.72 -19.48 5.75
C PRO A 109 18.26 -18.82 4.47
N ARG A 110 17.77 -19.24 3.29
CA ARG A 110 18.10 -18.60 2.01
C ARG A 110 17.51 -17.18 1.95
N ASP A 111 16.21 -17.04 2.22
CA ASP A 111 15.55 -15.74 2.17
C ASP A 111 16.10 -14.79 3.23
N ASP A 112 16.49 -15.29 4.39
CA ASP A 112 17.14 -14.48 5.43
C ASP A 112 18.52 -13.95 4.99
N ARG A 113 19.29 -14.74 4.24
CA ARG A 113 20.55 -14.26 3.64
C ARG A 113 20.28 -13.18 2.59
N LEU A 114 19.24 -13.37 1.77
CA LEU A 114 18.84 -12.39 0.75
C LEU A 114 18.33 -11.09 1.39
N ARG A 115 17.51 -11.14 2.44
CA ARG A 115 17.08 -9.96 3.22
C ARG A 115 18.25 -9.15 3.73
N ARG A 116 19.23 -9.80 4.37
CA ARG A 116 20.44 -9.14 4.87
C ARG A 116 21.34 -8.59 3.74
N ALA A 117 21.43 -9.27 2.62
CA ALA A 117 22.18 -8.80 1.46
C ALA A 117 21.51 -7.55 0.84
N LEU A 118 20.19 -7.57 0.67
CA LEU A 118 19.41 -6.43 0.22
C LEU A 118 19.55 -5.24 1.17
N TYR A 119 19.44 -5.48 2.47
CA TYR A 119 19.60 -4.43 3.49
C TYR A 119 20.95 -3.72 3.35
N ARG A 120 22.06 -4.50 3.30
CA ARG A 120 23.40 -3.92 3.11
C ARG A 120 23.53 -3.19 1.78
N LYS A 121 22.91 -3.71 0.71
CA LYS A 121 22.99 -3.09 -0.62
C LYS A 121 22.22 -1.79 -0.71
N LEU A 122 21.06 -1.71 -0.06
CA LEU A 122 20.22 -0.51 -0.04
C LEU A 122 20.72 0.53 0.95
N TYR A 123 21.15 0.11 2.14
CA TYR A 123 21.42 0.96 3.29
C TYR A 123 22.89 0.97 3.74
N GLY A 124 23.80 0.42 2.94
CA GLY A 124 25.24 0.54 3.23
C GLY A 124 25.68 2.01 3.22
N ASN A 125 26.78 2.30 3.92
CA ASN A 125 27.29 3.67 4.09
C ASN A 125 27.63 4.38 2.76
N ASP A 126 27.85 3.61 1.71
CA ASP A 126 28.09 4.07 0.33
C ASP A 126 26.80 4.32 -0.46
N SER A 127 25.65 4.08 0.14
CA SER A 127 24.36 4.19 -0.53
C SER A 127 23.71 5.57 -0.28
N PRO A 128 23.32 6.30 -1.34
CA PRO A 128 22.49 7.50 -1.19
C PRO A 128 21.14 7.23 -0.49
N LEU A 129 20.70 5.96 -0.45
CA LEU A 129 19.48 5.53 0.23
C LEU A 129 19.66 5.34 1.74
N PHE A 130 20.89 5.47 2.26
CA PHE A 130 21.16 5.41 3.70
C PHE A 130 20.27 6.36 4.52
N ARG A 131 19.91 7.52 3.95
CA ARG A 131 18.98 8.47 4.59
C ARG A 131 17.64 7.89 4.98
N TYR A 132 17.17 6.84 4.30
CA TYR A 132 15.93 6.14 4.64
C TYR A 132 16.08 5.12 5.77
N ALA A 133 17.34 4.81 6.17
CA ALA A 133 17.64 3.88 7.25
C ALA A 133 17.76 4.57 8.63
N VAL A 134 17.85 5.91 8.66
CA VAL A 134 18.08 6.65 9.92
C VAL A 134 16.86 6.77 10.83
N GLN A 135 15.69 6.38 10.34
CA GLN A 135 14.47 6.30 11.12
C GLN A 135 14.45 5.02 11.96
N ALA A 136 13.67 5.00 13.05
CA ALA A 136 13.49 3.82 13.89
C ALA A 136 13.05 2.58 13.09
N ILE A 137 12.20 2.80 12.09
CA ILE A 137 11.84 1.82 11.07
C ILE A 137 12.18 2.45 9.71
N PRO A 138 13.06 1.83 8.91
CA PRO A 138 13.40 2.31 7.58
C PRO A 138 12.16 2.43 6.69
N SER A 139 12.06 3.51 5.90
CA SER A 139 10.87 3.75 5.06
C SER A 139 10.79 2.88 3.80
N ILE A 140 11.87 2.19 3.42
CA ILE A 140 11.85 1.16 2.38
C ILE A 140 11.87 -0.21 3.07
N HIS A 141 10.80 -0.96 2.96
CA HIS A 141 10.68 -2.31 3.48
C HIS A 141 11.12 -3.34 2.44
N ILE A 142 11.73 -4.42 2.91
CA ILE A 142 12.35 -5.47 2.09
C ILE A 142 11.65 -6.79 2.36
N ILE A 143 10.71 -7.16 1.53
CA ILE A 143 9.98 -8.41 1.64
C ILE A 143 10.61 -9.44 0.72
N VAL A 144 11.02 -10.60 1.27
CA VAL A 144 11.57 -11.70 0.47
C VAL A 144 10.80 -12.97 0.79
N LYS A 145 10.30 -13.60 -0.26
CA LYS A 145 9.57 -14.88 -0.19
C LYS A 145 10.04 -15.78 -1.32
N ASN A 146 10.57 -16.95 -0.99
CA ASN A 146 11.04 -17.96 -1.94
C ASN A 146 12.05 -17.43 -2.98
N GLY A 147 12.92 -16.50 -2.58
CA GLY A 147 13.90 -15.87 -3.46
C GLY A 147 13.40 -14.72 -4.33
N HIS A 148 12.12 -14.34 -4.21
CA HIS A 148 11.52 -13.17 -4.84
C HIS A 148 11.53 -12.02 -3.87
N ALA A 149 12.04 -10.86 -4.29
CA ALA A 149 12.07 -9.66 -3.46
C ALA A 149 11.02 -8.64 -3.89
N THR A 150 10.36 -8.01 -2.92
CA THR A 150 9.47 -6.86 -3.15
C THR A 150 9.92 -5.72 -2.27
N LEU A 151 10.17 -4.55 -2.88
CA LEU A 151 10.43 -3.31 -2.17
C LEU A 151 9.11 -2.57 -1.98
N LYS A 152 8.78 -2.25 -0.73
CA LYS A 152 7.55 -1.53 -0.35
C LYS A 152 7.89 -0.30 0.50
N GLY A 153 6.95 0.63 0.59
CA GLY A 153 7.12 1.82 1.42
C GLY A 153 7.13 3.10 0.61
N VAL A 154 7.69 4.17 1.18
CA VAL A 154 7.62 5.52 0.62
C VAL A 154 9.02 6.09 0.45
N VAL A 155 9.25 6.72 -0.70
CA VAL A 155 10.48 7.45 -1.03
C VAL A 155 10.15 8.85 -1.53
N ALA A 156 11.11 9.77 -1.42
CA ALA A 156 10.89 11.17 -1.75
C ALA A 156 10.64 11.43 -3.25
N ASN A 157 11.23 10.62 -4.13
CA ASN A 157 11.17 10.86 -5.58
C ASN A 157 11.38 9.58 -6.41
N LYS A 158 11.08 9.67 -7.71
CA LYS A 158 11.24 8.58 -8.68
C LYS A 158 12.69 8.08 -8.83
N GLY A 159 13.67 8.98 -8.70
CA GLY A 159 15.08 8.65 -8.78
C GLY A 159 15.48 7.67 -7.67
N ASP A 160 15.00 7.89 -6.43
CA ASP A 160 15.27 7.01 -5.30
C ASP A 160 14.57 5.66 -5.46
N ALA A 161 13.33 5.65 -5.95
CA ALA A 161 12.63 4.41 -6.24
C ALA A 161 13.37 3.57 -7.29
N GLN A 162 13.84 4.21 -8.35
CA GLN A 162 14.61 3.55 -9.41
C GLN A 162 15.98 3.09 -8.91
N LEU A 163 16.67 3.91 -8.11
CA LEU A 163 17.95 3.53 -7.51
C LEU A 163 17.82 2.32 -6.59
N ALA A 164 16.78 2.29 -5.75
CA ALA A 164 16.49 1.16 -4.88
C ALA A 164 16.29 -0.14 -5.70
N TYR A 165 15.52 -0.05 -6.76
CA TYR A 165 15.29 -1.18 -7.67
C TYR A 165 16.57 -1.68 -8.34
N ILE A 166 17.39 -0.78 -8.91
CA ILE A 166 18.66 -1.14 -9.58
C ILE A 166 19.61 -1.81 -8.57
N ARG A 167 19.75 -1.23 -7.36
CA ARG A 167 20.60 -1.79 -6.32
C ARG A 167 20.13 -3.16 -5.86
N ALA A 168 18.83 -3.33 -5.68
CA ALA A 168 18.25 -4.62 -5.27
C ALA A 168 18.45 -5.70 -6.31
N ARG A 169 18.28 -5.41 -7.59
CA ARG A 169 18.54 -6.35 -8.70
C ARG A 169 19.99 -6.81 -8.78
N GLY A 170 20.92 -6.03 -8.26
CA GLY A 170 22.33 -6.40 -8.17
C GLY A 170 22.68 -7.39 -7.05
N VAL A 171 21.69 -7.89 -6.28
CA VAL A 171 21.92 -8.87 -5.22
C VAL A 171 21.88 -10.30 -5.82
N PRO A 172 22.98 -11.06 -5.75
CA PRO A 172 23.01 -12.41 -6.29
C PRO A 172 22.06 -13.35 -5.56
N GLY A 173 21.45 -14.27 -6.29
CA GLY A 173 20.59 -15.31 -5.75
C GLY A 173 19.11 -14.96 -5.64
N LEU A 174 18.72 -13.73 -6.00
CA LEU A 174 17.33 -13.38 -6.24
C LEU A 174 16.85 -13.93 -7.58
N PHE A 175 15.60 -14.34 -7.63
CA PHE A 175 14.94 -14.69 -8.89
C PHE A 175 14.43 -13.46 -9.61
N ASP A 176 13.80 -12.54 -8.85
CA ASP A 176 13.33 -11.26 -9.35
C ASP A 176 13.27 -10.20 -8.23
N VAL A 177 13.04 -8.97 -8.64
CA VAL A 177 12.76 -7.84 -7.74
C VAL A 177 11.54 -7.08 -8.26
N LYS A 178 10.53 -6.93 -7.42
CA LYS A 178 9.37 -6.09 -7.66
C LYS A 178 9.52 -4.77 -6.92
N ASN A 179 9.31 -3.64 -7.63
CA ASN A 179 9.33 -2.32 -7.03
C ASN A 179 7.90 -1.82 -6.81
N GLU A 180 7.45 -1.78 -5.56
CA GLU A 180 6.16 -1.25 -5.13
C GLU A 180 6.33 -0.01 -4.22
N LEU A 181 7.45 0.70 -4.39
CA LEU A 181 7.69 1.94 -3.68
C LEU A 181 6.74 3.04 -4.17
N GLN A 182 6.14 3.74 -3.23
CA GLN A 182 5.31 4.92 -3.48
C GLN A 182 6.17 6.17 -3.40
N ILE A 183 5.80 7.19 -4.17
CA ILE A 183 6.51 8.47 -4.20
C ILE A 183 5.71 9.46 -3.37
N GLU A 184 6.36 10.08 -2.39
CA GLU A 184 5.71 10.99 -1.44
C GLU A 184 4.94 12.13 -2.13
N SER A 185 5.51 12.71 -3.18
CA SER A 185 4.90 13.79 -3.95
C SER A 185 3.68 13.36 -4.80
N GLU A 186 3.46 12.07 -4.99
CA GLU A 186 2.35 11.51 -5.77
C GLU A 186 1.23 10.94 -4.89
N MET A 187 1.40 10.97 -3.56
CA MET A 187 0.36 10.51 -2.64
C MET A 187 -0.71 11.60 -2.46
N PRO A 188 -2.00 11.24 -2.43
CA PRO A 188 -3.07 12.18 -2.10
C PRO A 188 -2.90 12.68 -0.66
N GLN A 189 -2.99 13.99 -0.48
CA GLN A 189 -2.93 14.67 0.82
C GLN A 189 -4.26 14.61 1.55
#